data_1fe69489973cef72357e69d9676dfacf
#
_entry.id   1fe69489973cef72357e69d9676dfacf
#
_cell.length_a   1.000
_cell.length_b   1.000
_cell.length_c   1.000
_cell.angle_alpha   90.00
_cell.angle_beta   90.00
_cell.angle_gamma   90.00
#
_symmetry.space_group_name_H-M   'P 1'
#
loop_
_entity.id
_entity.type
_entity.pdbx_description
1 polymer ?
#
loop_
_entity_poly.entity_id
_entity_poly.type
_entity_poly.pdbx_seq_one_letter_code
_entity_poly.pdbx_strand_id
1 'polypeptide(L)'
;YYSGPEDASETTRSEKTICPAGYYCVGGEKHPCPAGSLGEAEGQRNPTCDGQCPRGYYCVGGEKFECGSVDKYCPAGSSAPTNVTTGHYSGPSDVNENVRYEETLCPVGYYCVGGEKFECASGYFGNSTGLTTSQCSGMCKDGYYCESGSTRDDQHECGSVDKYCPAGSETPLVVPDGYYSGPEDASETTRSEKTICPAGYYC
;
A
#
# COMPACT_ATOMS: atom_id res chain seq x y z
N TYR A 1 -27.94 32.95 6.83
CA TYR A 1 -29.18 33.00 7.62
C TYR A 1 -30.31 32.28 6.87
N TYR A 2 -31.15 31.61 7.59
CA TYR A 2 -32.39 31.03 7.10
C TYR A 2 -33.55 31.52 7.95
N SER A 3 -34.77 31.40 7.45
CA SER A 3 -35.97 31.76 8.20
C SER A 3 -36.49 30.56 8.96
N GLY A 4 -36.62 30.66 10.26
CA GLY A 4 -37.16 29.62 11.15
C GLY A 4 -38.33 30.09 11.98
N PRO A 5 -38.90 29.23 12.84
CA PRO A 5 -38.54 27.80 13.04
C PRO A 5 -38.94 26.91 11.86
N GLU A 6 -38.31 25.73 11.75
CA GLU A 6 -38.50 24.78 10.63
C GLU A 6 -39.93 24.17 10.58
N ASP A 7 -40.61 24.15 11.69
CA ASP A 7 -41.99 23.66 11.83
C ASP A 7 -43.07 24.72 11.48
N ALA A 8 -42.66 25.98 11.27
CA ALA A 8 -43.58 27.03 10.83
C ALA A 8 -43.82 26.98 9.31
N SER A 9 -45.04 27.31 8.89
CA SER A 9 -45.31 27.46 7.45
C SER A 9 -44.47 28.60 6.85
N GLU A 10 -44.17 28.53 5.57
CA GLU A 10 -43.37 29.56 4.88
C GLU A 10 -43.88 30.98 5.08
N THR A 11 -45.20 31.15 5.23
CA THR A 11 -45.85 32.45 5.39
C THR A 11 -45.83 32.95 6.84
N THR A 12 -45.47 32.11 7.82
CA THR A 12 -45.52 32.44 9.28
C THR A 12 -44.16 32.47 9.95
N ARG A 13 -43.05 32.33 9.18
CA ARG A 13 -41.70 32.39 9.72
C ARG A 13 -41.34 33.79 10.19
N SER A 14 -41.06 33.97 11.47
CA SER A 14 -40.80 35.25 12.12
C SER A 14 -39.34 35.44 12.57
N GLU A 15 -38.52 34.41 12.55
CA GLU A 15 -37.15 34.46 13.06
C GLU A 15 -36.12 34.34 11.95
N LYS A 16 -34.99 34.98 12.17
CA LYS A 16 -33.81 34.92 11.30
C LYS A 16 -32.68 34.24 12.07
N THR A 17 -32.33 33.04 11.67
CA THR A 17 -31.32 32.23 12.35
C THR A 17 -30.06 32.13 11.46
N ILE A 18 -28.86 32.15 12.08
CA ILE A 18 -27.61 31.92 11.37
C ILE A 18 -27.58 30.50 10.82
N CYS A 19 -27.04 30.30 9.62
CA CYS A 19 -26.89 28.99 9.04
C CYS A 19 -25.93 28.15 9.89
N PRO A 20 -26.37 27.01 10.47
CA PRO A 20 -25.49 26.21 11.34
C PRO A 20 -24.39 25.50 10.57
N ALA A 21 -23.36 25.04 11.28
CA ALA A 21 -22.34 24.16 10.71
C ALA A 21 -22.97 22.93 10.04
N GLY A 22 -22.37 22.41 8.99
CA GLY A 22 -22.89 21.32 8.17
C GLY A 22 -23.92 21.74 7.10
N TYR A 23 -24.31 23.02 7.07
CA TYR A 23 -25.35 23.53 6.18
C TYR A 23 -24.92 24.83 5.47
N TYR A 24 -25.45 25.06 4.27
CA TYR A 24 -25.47 26.36 3.62
C TYR A 24 -26.93 26.87 3.49
N CYS A 25 -27.11 28.18 3.49
CA CYS A 25 -28.43 28.77 3.44
C CYS A 25 -28.54 29.76 2.27
N VAL A 26 -29.53 29.53 1.41
CA VAL A 26 -29.84 30.36 0.27
C VAL A 26 -31.34 30.56 0.13
N GLY A 27 -31.80 31.75 -0.26
CA GLY A 27 -33.22 32.04 -0.42
C GLY A 27 -34.07 31.92 0.85
N GLY A 28 -33.45 31.92 2.05
CA GLY A 28 -34.13 31.71 3.33
C GLY A 28 -34.29 30.22 3.74
N GLU A 29 -33.77 29.30 2.96
CA GLU A 29 -33.81 27.85 3.21
C GLU A 29 -32.45 27.31 3.65
N LYS A 30 -32.47 26.24 4.43
CA LYS A 30 -31.29 25.51 4.92
C LYS A 30 -31.12 24.22 4.13
N HIS A 31 -29.91 24.02 3.57
CA HIS A 31 -29.53 22.83 2.80
C HIS A 31 -28.29 22.21 3.40
N PRO A 32 -28.17 20.88 3.49
CA PRO A 32 -26.94 20.22 3.96
C PRO A 32 -25.79 20.47 2.98
N CYS A 33 -24.58 20.59 3.52
CA CYS A 33 -23.37 20.61 2.68
C CYS A 33 -23.29 19.30 1.87
N PRO A 34 -22.99 19.37 0.57
CA PRO A 34 -22.85 18.17 -0.26
C PRO A 34 -21.80 17.21 0.28
N ALA A 35 -22.02 15.91 0.08
CA ALA A 35 -21.02 14.91 0.41
C ALA A 35 -19.69 15.21 -0.32
N GLY A 36 -18.57 15.04 0.39
CA GLY A 36 -17.24 15.43 -0.10
C GLY A 36 -16.91 16.93 0.12
N SER A 37 -17.81 17.70 0.75
CA SER A 37 -17.57 19.10 1.13
C SER A 37 -17.51 19.23 2.66
N LEU A 38 -16.54 20.03 3.14
CA LEU A 38 -16.40 20.42 4.54
C LEU A 38 -17.34 21.59 4.86
N GLY A 39 -17.92 21.60 6.05
CA GLY A 39 -18.84 22.65 6.48
C GLY A 39 -18.74 22.91 7.99
N GLU A 40 -17.53 23.13 8.51
CA GLU A 40 -17.30 23.39 9.94
C GLU A 40 -17.74 24.79 10.38
N ALA A 41 -17.73 25.75 9.45
CA ALA A 41 -18.11 27.14 9.76
C ALA A 41 -19.61 27.35 9.67
N GLU A 42 -20.13 28.23 10.55
CA GLU A 42 -21.49 28.74 10.47
C GLU A 42 -21.65 29.84 9.40
N GLY A 43 -22.88 30.11 8.98
CA GLY A 43 -23.19 31.21 8.07
C GLY A 43 -22.84 30.97 6.60
N GLN A 44 -22.61 29.73 6.22
CA GLN A 44 -22.36 29.36 4.82
C GLN A 44 -23.52 29.77 3.89
N ARG A 45 -23.19 30.21 2.66
CA ARG A 45 -24.17 30.79 1.74
C ARG A 45 -24.23 30.14 0.37
N ASN A 46 -23.35 29.17 0.13
CA ASN A 46 -23.29 28.47 -1.17
C ASN A 46 -23.01 26.97 -0.96
N PRO A 47 -23.31 26.13 -1.95
CA PRO A 47 -23.16 24.69 -1.84
C PRO A 47 -21.71 24.19 -1.73
N THR A 48 -20.71 25.04 -1.93
CA THR A 48 -19.31 24.64 -1.72
C THR A 48 -18.93 24.58 -0.24
N CYS A 49 -19.78 25.16 0.64
CA CYS A 49 -19.53 25.27 2.09
C CYS A 49 -18.12 25.82 2.38
N ASP A 50 -17.29 25.14 3.20
CA ASP A 50 -15.90 25.53 3.44
C ASP A 50 -14.92 24.99 2.36
N GLY A 51 -15.44 24.29 1.36
CA GLY A 51 -14.68 23.73 0.25
C GLY A 51 -14.64 22.20 0.27
N GLN A 52 -13.68 21.64 -0.45
CA GLN A 52 -13.51 20.19 -0.55
C GLN A 52 -13.06 19.59 0.77
N CYS A 53 -13.55 18.37 1.06
CA CYS A 53 -13.04 17.55 2.14
C CYS A 53 -11.52 17.43 2.05
N PRO A 54 -10.77 17.63 3.14
CA PRO A 54 -9.32 17.49 3.13
C PRO A 54 -8.88 16.06 2.77
N ARG A 55 -7.73 15.92 2.12
CA ARG A 55 -7.12 14.60 1.88
C ARG A 55 -6.90 13.86 3.18
N GLY A 56 -7.04 12.54 3.15
CA GLY A 56 -6.99 11.66 4.33
C GLY A 56 -8.32 11.56 5.09
N TYR A 57 -9.32 12.33 4.67
CA TYR A 57 -10.66 12.37 5.29
C TYR A 57 -11.75 12.23 4.22
N TYR A 58 -12.91 11.77 4.65
CA TYR A 58 -14.14 11.88 3.88
C TYR A 58 -15.16 12.73 4.63
N CYS A 59 -16.03 13.43 3.92
CA CYS A 59 -16.99 14.34 4.51
C CYS A 59 -18.42 13.97 4.14
N VAL A 60 -19.29 13.93 5.16
CA VAL A 60 -20.73 13.68 5.03
C VAL A 60 -21.48 14.73 5.84
N GLY A 61 -22.42 15.44 5.21
CA GLY A 61 -23.18 16.49 5.88
C GLY A 61 -22.33 17.63 6.45
N GLY A 62 -21.16 17.90 5.83
CA GLY A 62 -20.21 18.92 6.28
C GLY A 62 -19.27 18.51 7.38
N GLU A 63 -19.44 17.34 7.99
CA GLU A 63 -18.55 16.78 9.01
C GLU A 63 -17.44 15.96 8.38
N LYS A 64 -16.26 15.99 9.01
CA LYS A 64 -15.04 15.33 8.58
C LYS A 64 -14.75 14.08 9.40
N PHE A 65 -14.49 12.96 8.73
CA PHE A 65 -14.16 11.66 9.32
C PHE A 65 -12.84 11.15 8.77
N GLU A 66 -12.02 10.49 9.60
CA GLU A 66 -10.80 9.82 9.14
C GLU A 66 -11.12 8.73 8.12
N CYS A 67 -10.22 8.52 7.15
CA CYS A 67 -10.40 7.55 6.08
C CYS A 67 -10.55 6.10 6.59
N GLY A 68 -9.87 5.76 7.68
CA GLY A 68 -10.03 4.49 8.38
C GLY A 68 -8.73 3.71 8.52
N SER A 69 -8.54 2.64 7.77
CA SER A 69 -7.41 1.71 7.88
C SER A 69 -6.52 1.74 6.64
N VAL A 70 -5.37 1.06 6.70
CA VAL A 70 -4.37 1.00 5.61
C VAL A 70 -4.91 0.47 4.29
N ASP A 71 -5.99 -0.32 4.32
CA ASP A 71 -6.66 -0.84 3.12
C ASP A 71 -7.56 0.18 2.42
N LYS A 72 -7.55 1.44 2.90
CA LYS A 72 -8.37 2.55 2.38
C LYS A 72 -7.55 3.82 2.17
N TYR A 73 -8.04 4.68 1.29
CA TYR A 73 -7.50 6.01 1.07
C TYR A 73 -8.60 7.01 0.70
N CYS A 74 -8.37 8.28 0.99
CA CYS A 74 -9.31 9.36 0.76
C CYS A 74 -8.60 10.55 0.10
N PRO A 75 -8.66 10.70 -1.24
CA PRO A 75 -8.27 11.93 -1.91
C PRO A 75 -9.09 13.13 -1.44
N ALA A 76 -8.62 14.35 -1.72
CA ALA A 76 -9.40 15.55 -1.42
C ALA A 76 -10.79 15.49 -2.11
N GLY A 77 -11.83 15.88 -1.37
CA GLY A 77 -13.21 15.83 -1.83
C GLY A 77 -13.89 14.46 -1.69
N SER A 78 -13.30 13.52 -0.98
CA SER A 78 -13.93 12.22 -0.73
C SER A 78 -15.22 12.34 0.05
N SER A 79 -16.26 11.65 -0.41
CA SER A 79 -17.56 11.48 0.27
C SER A 79 -17.65 10.15 1.03
N ALA A 80 -16.72 9.24 0.79
CA ALA A 80 -16.57 7.95 1.45
C ALA A 80 -15.13 7.45 1.27
N PRO A 81 -14.64 6.54 2.13
CA PRO A 81 -13.36 5.86 1.92
C PRO A 81 -13.36 5.00 0.66
N THR A 82 -12.25 4.99 -0.07
CA THR A 82 -12.01 4.13 -1.24
C THR A 82 -11.10 2.98 -0.85
N ASN A 83 -11.46 1.75 -1.19
CA ASN A 83 -10.62 0.58 -0.93
C ASN A 83 -9.39 0.58 -1.86
N VAL A 84 -8.24 0.20 -1.31
CA VAL A 84 -7.01 0.01 -2.07
C VAL A 84 -7.17 -1.17 -3.02
N THR A 85 -6.77 -0.98 -4.26
CA THR A 85 -6.81 -2.02 -5.30
C THR A 85 -5.75 -3.10 -5.04
N THR A 86 -6.07 -4.35 -5.33
CA THR A 86 -5.11 -5.46 -5.23
C THR A 86 -3.82 -5.16 -6.00
N GLY A 87 -2.67 -5.42 -5.38
CA GLY A 87 -1.36 -5.09 -5.96
C GLY A 87 -0.94 -3.63 -5.79
N HIS A 88 -1.68 -2.86 -5.00
CA HIS A 88 -1.37 -1.48 -4.61
C HIS A 88 -1.26 -1.36 -3.08
N TYR A 89 -0.69 -0.28 -2.61
CA TYR A 89 -0.66 0.11 -1.21
C TYR A 89 -1.12 1.55 -1.04
N SER A 90 -1.63 1.88 0.15
CA SER A 90 -2.08 3.23 0.47
C SER A 90 -0.91 4.08 0.98
N GLY A 91 -0.97 5.36 0.72
CA GLY A 91 0.07 6.30 1.10
C GLY A 91 -0.43 7.71 1.43
N PRO A 92 0.56 8.58 1.68
CA PRO A 92 1.97 8.26 1.90
C PRO A 92 2.22 7.50 3.21
N SER A 93 3.32 6.75 3.30
CA SER A 93 3.64 5.89 4.45
C SER A 93 4.12 6.63 5.70
N ASP A 94 4.44 7.91 5.57
CA ASP A 94 4.87 8.81 6.67
C ASP A 94 3.70 9.49 7.40
N VAL A 95 2.46 9.29 6.94
CA VAL A 95 1.27 9.72 7.65
C VAL A 95 0.62 8.57 8.41
N ASN A 96 -0.22 8.91 9.41
CA ASN A 96 -1.01 7.93 10.13
C ASN A 96 -1.85 7.09 9.15
N GLU A 97 -1.94 5.78 9.39
CA GLU A 97 -2.67 4.82 8.55
C GLU A 97 -4.14 5.18 8.32
N ASN A 98 -4.78 5.85 9.31
CA ASN A 98 -6.18 6.24 9.22
C ASN A 98 -6.44 7.46 8.32
N VAL A 99 -5.39 8.18 7.90
CA VAL A 99 -5.50 9.41 7.08
C VAL A 99 -4.72 9.31 5.77
N ARG A 100 -4.59 8.12 5.23
CA ARG A 100 -3.99 7.87 3.91
C ARG A 100 -4.88 8.46 2.81
N TYR A 101 -4.26 9.02 1.75
CA TYR A 101 -4.98 9.78 0.73
C TYR A 101 -4.60 9.49 -0.72
N GLU A 102 -3.67 8.55 -0.92
CA GLU A 102 -3.26 8.12 -2.25
C GLU A 102 -3.11 6.60 -2.34
N GLU A 103 -3.16 6.10 -3.54
CA GLU A 103 -2.93 4.70 -3.88
C GLU A 103 -1.75 4.62 -4.83
N THR A 104 -0.83 3.69 -4.58
CA THR A 104 0.39 3.52 -5.36
C THR A 104 0.55 2.06 -5.76
N LEU A 105 0.92 1.82 -7.02
CA LEU A 105 1.22 0.48 -7.53
C LEU A 105 2.43 -0.11 -6.81
N CYS A 106 2.34 -1.36 -6.40
CA CYS A 106 3.42 -2.09 -5.75
C CYS A 106 4.68 -2.11 -6.62
N PRO A 107 5.83 -1.62 -6.15
CA PRO A 107 7.06 -1.57 -6.94
C PRO A 107 7.73 -2.94 -7.05
N VAL A 108 8.71 -3.06 -7.93
CA VAL A 108 9.58 -4.25 -8.05
C VAL A 108 10.29 -4.53 -6.73
N GLY A 109 10.56 -5.80 -6.42
CA GLY A 109 11.15 -6.24 -5.16
C GLY A 109 10.15 -6.29 -3.99
N TYR A 110 8.90 -5.88 -4.20
CA TYR A 110 7.85 -5.86 -3.19
C TYR A 110 6.57 -6.55 -3.64
N TYR A 111 5.78 -7.00 -2.68
CA TYR A 111 4.38 -7.39 -2.87
C TYR A 111 3.49 -6.55 -1.97
N CYS A 112 2.23 -6.34 -2.39
CA CYS A 112 1.29 -5.52 -1.66
C CYS A 112 -0.02 -6.26 -1.41
N VAL A 113 -0.43 -6.29 -0.15
CA VAL A 113 -1.66 -6.94 0.29
C VAL A 113 -2.29 -6.12 1.42
N GLY A 114 -3.62 -5.99 1.39
CA GLY A 114 -4.34 -5.25 2.44
C GLY A 114 -3.97 -3.77 2.54
N GLY A 115 -3.47 -3.16 1.46
CA GLY A 115 -3.04 -1.76 1.46
C GLY A 115 -1.62 -1.50 1.99
N GLU A 116 -0.89 -2.54 2.36
CA GLU A 116 0.49 -2.47 2.84
C GLU A 116 1.49 -3.02 1.82
N LYS A 117 2.73 -2.56 1.93
CA LYS A 117 3.86 -2.93 1.08
C LYS A 117 4.89 -3.71 1.89
N PHE A 118 5.27 -4.91 1.40
CA PHE A 118 6.24 -5.81 2.00
C PHE A 118 7.30 -6.20 0.99
N GLU A 119 8.52 -6.45 1.43
CA GLU A 119 9.57 -6.98 0.59
C GLU A 119 9.27 -8.43 0.18
N CYS A 120 9.65 -8.83 -1.05
CA CYS A 120 9.65 -10.22 -1.46
C CYS A 120 10.47 -11.04 -0.46
N ALA A 121 10.00 -12.23 -0.11
CA ALA A 121 10.72 -13.09 0.83
C ALA A 121 12.11 -13.47 0.30
N SER A 122 13.06 -13.70 1.21
CA SER A 122 14.37 -14.25 0.86
C SER A 122 14.21 -15.56 0.08
N GLY A 123 15.11 -15.82 -0.86
CA GLY A 123 15.02 -16.95 -1.79
C GLY A 123 14.08 -16.72 -2.99
N TYR A 124 13.37 -15.58 -3.00
CA TYR A 124 12.47 -15.17 -4.08
C TYR A 124 12.87 -13.80 -4.63
N PHE A 125 12.44 -13.51 -5.86
CA PHE A 125 12.67 -12.23 -6.51
C PHE A 125 11.35 -11.63 -7.05
N GLY A 126 11.29 -10.31 -7.18
CA GLY A 126 10.14 -9.56 -7.70
C GLY A 126 10.53 -8.64 -8.84
N ASN A 127 10.53 -9.12 -10.09
CA ASN A 127 10.90 -8.35 -11.27
C ASN A 127 9.73 -7.59 -11.91
N SER A 128 8.54 -7.70 -11.33
CA SER A 128 7.30 -7.07 -11.83
C SER A 128 6.68 -6.19 -10.76
N THR A 129 5.93 -5.19 -11.18
CA THR A 129 5.10 -4.37 -10.30
C THR A 129 3.76 -5.03 -10.03
N GLY A 130 3.07 -4.61 -8.95
CA GLY A 130 1.73 -5.10 -8.64
C GLY A 130 1.67 -6.52 -8.07
N LEU A 131 2.78 -7.07 -7.59
CA LEU A 131 2.83 -8.39 -6.97
C LEU A 131 2.03 -8.42 -5.66
N THR A 132 1.44 -9.58 -5.34
CA THR A 132 0.47 -9.73 -4.25
C THR A 132 0.81 -10.83 -3.24
N THR A 133 1.89 -11.58 -3.46
CA THR A 133 2.32 -12.68 -2.60
C THR A 133 3.81 -12.59 -2.27
N SER A 134 4.24 -13.13 -1.14
CA SER A 134 5.63 -13.12 -0.68
C SER A 134 6.62 -13.85 -1.61
N GLN A 135 6.12 -14.81 -2.39
CA GLN A 135 6.91 -15.51 -3.43
C GLN A 135 7.11 -14.67 -4.68
N CYS A 136 6.46 -13.53 -4.78
CA CYS A 136 6.64 -12.54 -5.82
C CYS A 136 6.60 -13.12 -7.24
N SER A 137 7.69 -12.96 -8.02
CA SER A 137 7.79 -13.47 -9.40
C SER A 137 8.27 -14.93 -9.46
N GLY A 138 8.90 -15.43 -8.41
CA GLY A 138 9.38 -16.81 -8.34
C GLY A 138 10.64 -16.97 -7.50
N MET A 139 11.15 -18.20 -7.45
CA MET A 139 12.38 -18.55 -6.75
C MET A 139 13.61 -18.06 -7.51
N CYS A 140 14.67 -17.70 -6.75
CA CYS A 140 15.97 -17.45 -7.32
C CYS A 140 16.51 -18.64 -8.09
N LYS A 141 17.25 -18.36 -9.15
CA LYS A 141 17.89 -19.34 -10.01
C LYS A 141 18.95 -20.12 -9.23
N ASP A 142 19.11 -21.38 -9.56
CA ASP A 142 20.19 -22.23 -9.08
C ASP A 142 21.56 -21.60 -9.38
N GLY A 143 22.49 -21.72 -8.44
CA GLY A 143 23.80 -21.07 -8.46
C GLY A 143 23.79 -19.62 -7.95
N TYR A 144 22.62 -19.10 -7.61
CA TYR A 144 22.41 -17.73 -7.09
C TYR A 144 21.58 -17.74 -5.80
N TYR A 145 21.67 -16.67 -5.02
CA TYR A 145 20.82 -16.46 -3.87
C TYR A 145 20.16 -15.07 -3.91
N CYS A 146 19.06 -14.96 -3.25
CA CYS A 146 18.29 -13.72 -3.14
C CYS A 146 18.01 -13.35 -1.71
N GLU A 147 18.43 -12.18 -1.31
CA GLU A 147 18.00 -11.54 -0.08
C GLU A 147 16.58 -10.99 -0.21
N SER A 148 15.98 -10.61 0.92
CA SER A 148 14.68 -9.95 0.93
C SER A 148 14.67 -8.73 0.00
N GLY A 149 13.60 -8.57 -0.77
CA GLY A 149 13.45 -7.46 -1.70
C GLY A 149 14.24 -7.57 -3.01
N SER A 150 14.84 -8.74 -3.30
CA SER A 150 15.56 -8.98 -4.56
C SER A 150 14.66 -8.76 -5.77
N THR A 151 15.23 -8.17 -6.83
CA THR A 151 14.49 -7.83 -8.06
C THR A 151 14.83 -8.71 -9.26
N ARG A 152 15.85 -9.57 -9.14
CA ARG A 152 16.32 -10.48 -10.18
C ARG A 152 16.57 -11.86 -9.58
N ASP A 153 16.36 -12.90 -10.37
CA ASP A 153 16.61 -14.30 -10.01
C ASP A 153 18.09 -14.67 -9.93
N ASP A 154 18.98 -13.85 -10.53
CA ASP A 154 20.42 -13.98 -10.57
C ASP A 154 21.15 -12.83 -9.85
N GLN A 155 20.54 -12.27 -8.78
CA GLN A 155 21.03 -11.03 -8.18
C GLN A 155 22.40 -11.17 -7.51
N HIS A 156 22.64 -12.29 -6.82
CA HIS A 156 23.90 -12.57 -6.12
C HIS A 156 24.38 -13.96 -6.47
N GLU A 157 25.63 -14.07 -6.99
CA GLU A 157 26.29 -15.34 -7.22
C GLU A 157 26.57 -16.05 -5.88
N CYS A 158 26.53 -17.38 -5.87
CA CYS A 158 26.71 -18.20 -4.69
C CYS A 158 28.06 -18.00 -4.00
N GLY A 159 29.11 -17.72 -4.77
CA GLY A 159 30.42 -17.36 -4.25
C GLY A 159 31.54 -18.29 -4.71
N SER A 160 32.16 -19.04 -3.83
CA SER A 160 33.34 -19.87 -4.10
C SER A 160 32.99 -21.37 -4.07
N VAL A 161 33.94 -22.23 -4.46
CA VAL A 161 33.77 -23.69 -4.52
C VAL A 161 33.41 -24.37 -3.21
N ASP A 162 33.63 -23.71 -2.08
CA ASP A 162 33.20 -24.19 -0.76
C ASP A 162 31.70 -23.92 -0.46
N LYS A 163 30.96 -23.37 -1.45
CA LYS A 163 29.55 -23.00 -1.33
C LYS A 163 28.73 -23.54 -2.50
N TYR A 164 27.43 -23.69 -2.27
CA TYR A 164 26.47 -24.05 -3.30
C TYR A 164 25.10 -23.42 -2.98
N CYS A 165 24.33 -23.11 -4.03
CA CYS A 165 23.02 -22.47 -3.93
C CYS A 165 22.00 -23.23 -4.80
N PRO A 166 21.20 -24.13 -4.25
CA PRO A 166 20.03 -24.65 -4.93
C PRO A 166 19.05 -23.52 -5.29
N ALA A 167 18.16 -23.76 -6.22
CA ALA A 167 17.11 -22.80 -6.56
C ALA A 167 16.33 -22.39 -5.30
N GLY A 168 16.06 -21.09 -5.16
CA GLY A 168 15.38 -20.54 -3.99
C GLY A 168 16.27 -20.36 -2.75
N SER A 169 17.59 -20.34 -2.93
CA SER A 169 18.52 -20.07 -1.82
C SER A 169 18.36 -18.63 -1.30
N GLU A 170 18.26 -18.51 0.01
CA GLU A 170 18.24 -17.22 0.72
C GLU A 170 19.67 -16.69 0.94
N THR A 171 20.58 -17.61 1.19
CA THR A 171 22.03 -17.38 1.42
C THR A 171 22.82 -18.56 0.86
N PRO A 172 24.13 -18.40 0.57
CA PRO A 172 24.98 -19.50 0.19
C PRO A 172 25.11 -20.58 1.28
N LEU A 173 24.95 -21.84 0.90
CA LEU A 173 25.14 -22.99 1.77
C LEU A 173 26.59 -23.45 1.70
N VAL A 174 27.18 -23.81 2.84
CA VAL A 174 28.55 -24.32 2.91
C VAL A 174 28.57 -25.81 2.52
N VAL A 175 29.53 -26.20 1.69
CA VAL A 175 29.79 -27.59 1.33
C VAL A 175 30.39 -28.30 2.54
N PRO A 176 29.78 -29.40 3.06
CA PRO A 176 30.34 -30.12 4.20
C PRO A 176 31.54 -30.99 3.81
N ASP A 177 32.39 -31.32 4.78
CA ASP A 177 33.52 -32.24 4.60
C ASP A 177 33.06 -33.54 3.94
N GLY A 178 33.86 -34.07 3.02
CA GLY A 178 33.54 -35.28 2.25
C GLY A 178 32.61 -35.04 1.06
N TYR A 179 32.30 -33.81 0.76
CA TYR A 179 31.50 -33.39 -0.42
C TYR A 179 32.27 -32.36 -1.24
N TYR A 180 31.91 -32.21 -2.47
CA TYR A 180 32.32 -31.09 -3.35
C TYR A 180 31.13 -30.41 -4.02
N SER A 181 31.29 -29.16 -4.40
CA SER A 181 30.22 -28.40 -5.06
C SER A 181 30.17 -28.68 -6.56
N GLY A 182 28.98 -28.65 -7.13
CA GLY A 182 28.70 -28.87 -8.54
C GLY A 182 27.58 -28.02 -9.08
N PRO A 183 27.24 -28.24 -10.37
CA PRO A 183 27.95 -29.10 -11.32
C PRO A 183 29.34 -28.57 -11.72
N GLU A 184 30.25 -29.43 -12.12
CA GLU A 184 31.64 -29.06 -12.43
C GLU A 184 31.78 -28.16 -13.69
N ASP A 185 30.82 -28.22 -14.59
CA ASP A 185 30.73 -27.37 -15.79
C ASP A 185 30.16 -25.97 -15.50
N ALA A 186 29.62 -25.74 -14.29
CA ALA A 186 29.24 -24.40 -13.84
C ALA A 186 30.48 -23.60 -13.41
N SER A 187 30.34 -22.26 -13.46
CA SER A 187 31.35 -21.37 -12.87
C SER A 187 31.56 -21.70 -11.39
N GLU A 188 32.78 -21.50 -10.88
CA GLU A 188 33.10 -21.69 -9.45
C GLU A 188 32.20 -20.84 -8.52
N THR A 189 31.72 -19.71 -9.04
CA THR A 189 30.87 -18.79 -8.28
C THR A 189 29.38 -19.10 -8.37
N THR A 190 28.96 -20.04 -9.26
CA THR A 190 27.54 -20.38 -9.49
C THR A 190 27.23 -21.86 -9.27
N ARG A 191 27.94 -22.49 -8.37
CA ARG A 191 27.67 -23.88 -7.97
C ARG A 191 26.29 -24.00 -7.29
N SER A 192 25.51 -25.02 -7.67
CA SER A 192 24.12 -25.16 -7.25
C SER A 192 23.83 -26.41 -6.42
N GLU A 193 24.73 -27.36 -6.41
CA GLU A 193 24.55 -28.65 -5.73
C GLU A 193 25.82 -29.09 -5.00
N LYS A 194 25.69 -30.10 -4.16
CA LYS A 194 26.82 -30.80 -3.53
C LYS A 194 26.74 -32.27 -3.84
N THR A 195 27.90 -32.87 -4.13
CA THR A 195 28.05 -34.28 -4.45
C THR A 195 29.03 -34.93 -3.48
N ILE A 196 28.78 -36.18 -3.10
CA ILE A 196 29.67 -36.93 -2.22
C ILE A 196 31.02 -37.18 -2.90
N CYS A 197 32.11 -37.02 -2.18
CA CYS A 197 33.45 -37.29 -2.66
C CYS A 197 33.58 -38.76 -3.10
N PRO A 198 33.96 -39.02 -4.37
CA PRO A 198 34.03 -40.37 -4.89
C PRO A 198 35.18 -41.17 -4.24
N ALA A 199 35.05 -42.49 -4.22
CA ALA A 199 36.10 -43.37 -3.68
C ALA A 199 37.42 -43.15 -4.37
N GLY A 200 38.49 -43.01 -3.58
CA GLY A 200 39.86 -42.77 -4.07
C GLY A 200 40.22 -41.28 -4.18
N TYR A 201 39.30 -40.37 -3.85
CA TYR A 201 39.55 -38.93 -3.83
C TYR A 201 39.33 -38.36 -2.42
N TYR A 202 39.90 -37.23 -2.16
CA TYR A 202 39.55 -36.39 -1.00
C TYR A 202 38.98 -35.04 -1.51
N CYS A 203 38.04 -34.52 -0.79
CA CYS A 203 37.38 -33.24 -1.09
C CYS A 203 37.38 -32.31 0.14
#